data_6cb30fd73b1d52173f1aa4f1e63e7bcd
#
_entry.id   6cb30fd73b1d52173f1aa4f1e63e7bcd
#
_cell.length_a   1.000
_cell.length_b   1.000
_cell.length_c   1.000
_cell.angle_alpha   90.00
_cell.angle_beta   90.00
_cell.angle_gamma   90.00
#
_symmetry.space_group_name_H-M   'P 1'
#
loop_
_entity.id
_entity.type
_entity.pdbx_description
1 polymer ?
#
loop_
_entity_poly.entity_id
_entity_poly.type
_entity_poly.pdbx_seq_one_letter_code
_entity_poly.pdbx_strand_id
1 'polypeptide(L)'
;MSDQDLRALITQLHAKLGSGSIDPENRKLLATTLQDIEQALARSDPAAAPATPRLEALAVKFEAEHPAIADGLRRLTDLLSSAGI
;
A
#
# COMPACT_ATOMS: atom_id res chain seq x y z
N MET A 1 13.71 3.02 10.93
CA MET A 1 12.45 2.44 10.53
C MET A 1 12.62 1.01 10.10
N SER A 2 11.86 0.10 10.66
CA SER A 2 12.07 -1.31 10.40
C SER A 2 11.12 -1.83 9.33
N ASP A 3 11.55 -2.93 8.67
CA ASP A 3 10.70 -3.62 7.70
C ASP A 3 9.41 -4.12 8.36
N GLN A 4 9.44 -4.35 9.67
CA GLN A 4 8.27 -4.80 10.40
C GLN A 4 7.15 -3.77 10.36
N ASP A 5 7.47 -2.48 10.45
CA ASP A 5 6.46 -1.42 10.39
C ASP A 5 5.79 -1.41 9.02
N LEU A 6 6.57 -1.56 7.96
CA LEU A 6 6.04 -1.63 6.61
C LEU A 6 5.12 -2.85 6.43
N ARG A 7 5.57 -4.00 6.89
CA ARG A 7 4.79 -5.24 6.76
C ARG A 7 3.51 -5.20 7.58
N ALA A 8 3.60 -4.63 8.78
CA ALA A 8 2.41 -4.48 9.63
C ALA A 8 1.37 -3.60 8.95
N LEU A 9 1.79 -2.50 8.35
CA LEU A 9 0.89 -1.60 7.65
C LEU A 9 0.28 -2.26 6.43
N ILE A 10 1.06 -3.00 5.66
CA ILE A 10 0.57 -3.74 4.50
C ILE A 10 -0.47 -4.76 4.93
N THR A 11 -0.21 -5.48 6.03
CA THR A 11 -1.16 -6.45 6.58
C THR A 11 -2.47 -5.77 6.98
N GLN A 12 -2.39 -4.60 7.61
CA GLN A 12 -3.59 -3.85 7.98
C GLN A 12 -4.39 -3.42 6.76
N LEU A 13 -3.71 -3.00 5.70
CA LEU A 13 -4.38 -2.62 4.46
C LEU A 13 -5.08 -3.82 3.81
N HIS A 14 -4.43 -4.98 3.79
CA HIS A 14 -5.06 -6.21 3.29
C HIS A 14 -6.31 -6.55 4.09
N ALA A 15 -6.25 -6.41 5.42
CA ALA A 15 -7.40 -6.68 6.26
C ALA A 15 -8.56 -5.74 5.95
N LYS A 16 -8.27 -4.47 5.71
CA LYS A 16 -9.30 -3.50 5.37
C LYS A 16 -9.94 -3.77 4.02
N LEU A 17 -9.18 -4.35 3.09
CA LEU A 17 -9.73 -4.75 1.79
C LEU A 17 -10.83 -5.81 1.94
N GLY A 18 -10.69 -6.70 2.91
CA GLY A 18 -11.65 -7.76 3.12
C GLY A 18 -12.89 -7.34 3.89
N SER A 19 -12.88 -6.20 4.55
CA SER A 19 -13.95 -5.81 5.48
C SER A 19 -14.86 -4.71 4.94
N GLY A 20 -14.61 -4.16 3.76
CA GLY A 20 -15.38 -3.03 3.24
C GLY A 20 -16.07 -3.32 1.93
N SER A 21 -17.00 -2.42 1.54
CA SER A 21 -17.69 -2.49 0.26
C SER A 21 -16.86 -1.82 -0.81
N ILE A 22 -15.69 -2.40 -1.08
CA ILE A 22 -14.77 -1.86 -2.06
C ILE A 22 -15.09 -2.43 -3.44
N ASP A 23 -15.06 -1.58 -4.45
CA ASP A 23 -15.23 -1.99 -5.83
C ASP A 23 -14.21 -3.11 -6.15
N PRO A 24 -14.67 -4.24 -6.75
CA PRO A 24 -13.76 -5.37 -7.04
C PRO A 24 -12.54 -4.99 -7.84
N GLU A 25 -12.66 -4.07 -8.78
CA GLU A 25 -11.56 -3.61 -9.61
C GLU A 25 -10.51 -2.88 -8.76
N ASN A 26 -10.98 -1.97 -7.92
CA ASN A 26 -10.08 -1.20 -7.04
C ASN A 26 -9.44 -2.11 -6.01
N ARG A 27 -10.20 -3.09 -5.49
CA ARG A 27 -9.66 -4.07 -4.55
C ARG A 27 -8.51 -4.85 -5.19
N LYS A 28 -8.69 -5.29 -6.42
CA LYS A 28 -7.69 -6.05 -7.14
C LYS A 28 -6.44 -5.22 -7.39
N LEU A 29 -6.61 -3.97 -7.81
CA LEU A 29 -5.49 -3.07 -8.04
C LEU A 29 -4.68 -2.87 -6.77
N LEU A 30 -5.35 -2.61 -5.65
CA LEU A 30 -4.67 -2.39 -4.39
C LEU A 30 -3.99 -3.66 -3.91
N ALA A 31 -4.66 -4.79 -3.97
CA ALA A 31 -4.09 -6.07 -3.55
C ALA A 31 -2.83 -6.40 -4.35
N THR A 32 -2.87 -6.20 -5.66
CA THR A 32 -1.71 -6.44 -6.52
C THR A 32 -0.56 -5.53 -6.16
N THR A 33 -0.85 -4.24 -5.94
CA THR A 33 0.19 -3.27 -5.56
C THR A 33 0.84 -3.64 -4.23
N LEU A 34 0.04 -4.04 -3.24
CA LEU A 34 0.56 -4.45 -1.95
C LEU A 34 1.42 -5.70 -2.05
N GLN A 35 1.00 -6.67 -2.88
CA GLN A 35 1.80 -7.87 -3.10
C GLN A 35 3.14 -7.55 -3.75
N ASP A 36 3.14 -6.66 -4.73
CA ASP A 36 4.38 -6.25 -5.39
C ASP A 36 5.35 -5.63 -4.39
N ILE A 37 4.84 -4.80 -3.48
CA ILE A 37 5.66 -4.18 -2.45
C ILE A 37 6.20 -5.24 -1.49
N GLU A 38 5.36 -6.17 -1.06
CA GLU A 38 5.81 -7.25 -0.16
C GLU A 38 6.93 -8.07 -0.78
N GLN A 39 6.80 -8.42 -2.06
CA GLN A 39 7.81 -9.18 -2.76
C GLN A 39 9.12 -8.40 -2.90
N ALA A 40 9.02 -7.12 -3.21
CA ALA A 40 10.19 -6.27 -3.33
C ALA A 40 10.92 -6.14 -1.99
N LEU A 41 10.17 -5.99 -0.90
CA LEU A 41 10.77 -5.92 0.45
C LEU A 41 11.46 -7.23 0.82
N ALA A 42 10.84 -8.38 0.47
CA ALA A 42 11.42 -9.68 0.78
C ALA A 42 12.74 -9.90 0.05
N ARG A 43 12.90 -9.30 -1.13
CA ARG A 43 14.12 -9.43 -1.93
C ARG A 43 15.08 -8.24 -1.75
N SER A 44 14.72 -7.29 -0.90
CA SER A 44 15.45 -6.03 -0.74
C SER A 44 15.68 -5.36 -2.10
N ASP A 45 14.67 -5.38 -2.94
CA ASP A 45 14.76 -4.93 -4.32
C ASP A 45 14.37 -3.45 -4.42
N PRO A 46 15.24 -2.59 -4.95
CA PRO A 46 14.89 -1.17 -5.15
C PRO A 46 13.75 -0.96 -6.14
N ALA A 47 13.31 -2.00 -6.84
CA ALA A 47 12.17 -1.91 -7.74
C ALA A 47 10.86 -1.57 -7.02
N ALA A 48 10.83 -1.60 -5.70
CA ALA A 48 9.67 -1.14 -4.94
C ALA A 48 9.43 0.37 -5.10
N ALA A 49 10.46 1.12 -5.42
CA ALA A 49 10.34 2.57 -5.57
C ALA A 49 9.26 2.99 -6.60
N PRO A 50 9.12 2.33 -7.76
CA PRO A 50 8.08 2.68 -8.73
C PRO A 50 6.65 2.48 -8.24
N ALA A 51 6.47 1.79 -7.10
CA ALA A 51 5.14 1.61 -6.53
C ALA A 51 4.59 2.90 -5.90
N THR A 52 5.47 3.84 -5.55
CA THR A 52 5.06 5.08 -4.89
C THR A 52 4.02 5.88 -5.70
N PRO A 53 4.20 6.12 -7.01
CA PRO A 53 3.17 6.82 -7.79
C PRO A 53 1.85 6.06 -7.85
N ARG A 54 1.89 4.74 -7.87
CA ARG A 54 0.67 3.93 -7.83
C ARG A 54 -0.07 4.09 -6.52
N LEU A 55 0.67 4.10 -5.42
CA LEU A 55 0.08 4.27 -4.09
C LEU A 55 -0.59 5.62 -3.97
N GLU A 56 0.03 6.68 -4.47
CA GLU A 56 -0.54 8.01 -4.45
C GLU A 56 -1.83 8.06 -5.28
N ALA A 57 -1.83 7.46 -6.46
CA ALA A 57 -3.01 7.42 -7.31
C ALA A 57 -4.15 6.64 -6.65
N LEU A 58 -3.82 5.51 -6.00
CA LEU A 58 -4.82 4.73 -5.28
C LEU A 58 -5.36 5.48 -4.08
N ALA A 59 -4.50 6.22 -3.37
CA ALA A 59 -4.95 7.02 -2.24
C ALA A 59 -6.00 8.05 -2.67
N VAL A 60 -5.79 8.69 -3.81
CA VAL A 60 -6.76 9.64 -4.35
C VAL A 60 -8.08 8.94 -4.67
N LYS A 61 -8.02 7.75 -5.27
CA LYS A 61 -9.21 6.98 -5.61
C LYS A 61 -10.03 6.59 -4.38
N PHE A 62 -9.35 6.20 -3.32
CA PHE A 62 -10.02 5.74 -2.11
C PHE A 62 -10.44 6.86 -1.17
N GLU A 63 -9.88 8.05 -1.33
CA GLU A 63 -10.07 9.14 -0.38
C GLU A 63 -11.54 9.50 -0.16
N ALA A 64 -12.34 9.48 -1.21
CA ALA A 64 -13.75 9.89 -1.12
C ALA A 64 -14.62 8.86 -0.40
N GLU A 65 -14.41 7.57 -0.63
CA GLU A 65 -15.27 6.52 -0.11
C GLU A 65 -14.65 5.76 1.06
N HIS A 66 -13.34 5.67 1.10
CA HIS A 66 -12.62 4.90 2.11
C HIS A 66 -11.41 5.69 2.64
N PRO A 67 -11.64 6.78 3.39
CA PRO A 67 -10.55 7.65 3.83
C PRO A 67 -9.51 6.94 4.70
N ALA A 68 -9.93 5.92 5.46
CA ALA A 68 -8.98 5.16 6.28
C ALA A 68 -7.96 4.42 5.42
N ILE A 69 -8.42 3.88 4.29
CA ILE A 69 -7.51 3.20 3.35
C ILE A 69 -6.59 4.22 2.70
N ALA A 70 -7.12 5.37 2.30
CA ALA A 70 -6.30 6.43 1.71
C ALA A 70 -5.21 6.89 2.67
N ASP A 71 -5.54 7.07 3.93
CA ASP A 71 -4.56 7.45 4.96
C ASP A 71 -3.48 6.39 5.10
N GLY A 72 -3.88 5.12 5.10
CA GLY A 72 -2.94 4.00 5.16
C GLY A 72 -1.99 3.98 3.97
N LEU A 73 -2.50 4.26 2.78
CA LEU A 73 -1.69 4.29 1.56
C LEU A 73 -0.67 5.44 1.61
N ARG A 74 -1.08 6.60 2.09
CA ARG A 74 -0.17 7.73 2.23
C ARG A 74 0.92 7.45 3.25
N ARG A 75 0.55 6.82 4.35
CA ARG A 75 1.53 6.42 5.37
C ARG A 75 2.51 5.41 4.81
N LEU A 76 2.02 4.46 4.01
CA LEU A 76 2.88 3.48 3.36
C LEU A 76 3.87 4.15 2.42
N THR A 77 3.41 5.14 1.66
CA THR A 77 4.27 5.91 0.78
C THR A 77 5.38 6.62 1.56
N ASP A 78 5.03 7.24 2.69
CA ASP A 78 5.99 7.93 3.54
C ASP A 78 7.03 6.96 4.12
N LEU A 79 6.58 5.78 4.55
CA LEU A 79 7.49 4.78 5.10
C LEU A 79 8.46 4.25 4.04
N LEU A 80 7.98 4.03 2.82
CA LEU A 80 8.84 3.60 1.72
C LEU A 80 9.88 4.65 1.39
N SER A 81 9.48 5.92 1.35
CA SER A 81 10.41 7.02 1.11
C SER A 81 11.47 7.10 2.20
N SER A 82 11.06 6.95 3.46
CA SER A 82 11.97 6.99 4.60
C SER A 82 12.94 5.82 4.59
N ALA A 83 12.52 4.68 4.07
CA ALA A 83 13.38 3.50 3.98
C ALA A 83 14.34 3.56 2.79
N GLY A 84 14.24 4.58 1.94
CA GLY A 84 15.11 4.71 0.77
C GLY A 84 14.75 3.78 -0.38
N ILE A 85 13.52 3.33 -0.40
CA ILE A 85 13.05 2.41 -1.44
C ILE A 85 12.34 3.17 -2.55
#